data_9dfd5b11ff5ed8e01215753238c744c4
#
_entry.id   9dfd5b11ff5ed8e01215753238c744c4
#
_cell.length_a   1.000
_cell.length_b   1.000
_cell.length_c   1.000
_cell.angle_alpha   90.00
_cell.angle_beta   90.00
_cell.angle_gamma   90.00
#
_symmetry.space_group_name_H-M   'P 1'
#
loop_
_entity.id
_entity.type
_entity.pdbx_description
1 polymer ?
#
loop_
_entity_poly.entity_id
_entity_poly.type
_entity_poly.pdbx_seq_one_letter_code
_entity_poly.pdbx_strand_id
1 'polypeptide(L)'
;ETLKEMTTASCAQEYNLETAMASARKVLENSPKVVETGFVKGLDLCRAYFNEVCYPLLEREFANFLPRMAAGLIGEGSECYGFDDEISRDHDFGPSFQIYIPKEDMPVYGERLKHRLATLPKTFQGFGARVESQYGDGRVGVFTIEDFYRKFTAAEGVPDTLSHWR
;
A
#
# COMPACT_ATOMS: atom_id res chain seq x y z
N GLU A 1 29.49 -48.08 29.51
CA GLU A 1 28.29 -47.28 29.89
C GLU A 1 28.31 -46.00 29.07
N THR A 2 27.44 -45.84 28.41
CA THR A 2 27.29 -45.75 26.98
C THR A 2 26.31 -44.65 26.59
N LEU A 3 26.70 -43.95 25.58
CA LEU A 3 26.00 -42.94 24.80
C LEU A 3 24.47 -43.13 24.62
N LYS A 4 23.93 -44.26 25.07
CA LYS A 4 22.50 -44.59 24.92
C LYS A 4 21.65 -44.09 26.09
N GLU A 5 22.23 -43.78 27.24
CA GLU A 5 21.48 -43.25 28.38
C GLU A 5 21.41 -41.72 28.42
N MET A 6 22.21 -41.01 27.63
CA MET A 6 22.15 -39.55 27.53
C MET A 6 21.12 -39.04 26.53
N THR A 7 20.56 -39.94 25.69
CA THR A 7 19.62 -39.52 24.62
C THR A 7 18.15 -39.63 25.04
N THR A 8 17.83 -40.21 26.18
CA THR A 8 16.44 -40.39 26.62
C THR A 8 15.98 -39.38 27.68
N ALA A 9 16.88 -38.58 28.25
CA ALA A 9 16.50 -37.59 29.26
C ALA A 9 16.26 -36.19 28.71
N SER A 10 16.49 -35.94 27.42
CA SER A 10 16.45 -34.60 26.83
C SER A 10 15.23 -34.29 25.94
N CYS A 11 14.26 -35.19 25.84
CA CYS A 11 13.16 -34.98 24.89
C CYS A 11 11.78 -35.37 25.42
N ALA A 12 11.52 -35.16 26.70
CA ALA A 12 10.18 -35.34 27.25
C ALA A 12 9.80 -34.14 28.13
N GLN A 13 10.03 -32.93 27.61
CA GLN A 13 9.20 -31.81 27.99
C GLN A 13 7.95 -31.94 27.10
N GLU A 14 6.95 -32.71 27.58
CA GLU A 14 5.64 -32.72 26.98
C GLU A 14 5.21 -31.26 26.85
N TYR A 15 5.15 -30.80 25.61
CA TYR A 15 4.60 -29.50 25.29
C TYR A 15 3.12 -29.59 25.63
N ASN A 16 2.77 -29.30 26.87
CA ASN A 16 1.38 -29.22 27.28
C ASN A 16 0.78 -27.98 26.62
N LEU A 17 0.01 -28.22 25.57
CA LEU A 17 -0.67 -27.21 24.79
C LEU A 17 -1.52 -26.29 25.69
N GLU A 18 -2.12 -26.83 26.75
CA GLU A 18 -2.90 -26.04 27.72
C GLU A 18 -2.01 -25.05 28.50
N THR A 19 -0.82 -25.47 28.91
CA THR A 19 0.14 -24.60 29.61
C THR A 19 0.67 -23.53 28.67
N ALA A 20 0.93 -23.85 27.40
CA ALA A 20 1.35 -22.89 26.39
C ALA A 20 0.23 -21.87 26.10
N MET A 21 -1.01 -22.33 25.96
CA MET A 21 -2.18 -21.46 25.75
C MET A 21 -2.48 -20.59 26.97
N ALA A 22 -2.33 -21.12 28.19
CA ALA A 22 -2.50 -20.34 29.42
C ALA A 22 -1.42 -19.25 29.55
N SER A 23 -0.19 -19.58 29.21
CA SER A 23 0.92 -18.61 29.18
C SER A 23 0.71 -17.53 28.13
N ALA A 24 0.29 -17.90 26.92
CA ALA A 24 -0.04 -16.96 25.84
C ALA A 24 -1.21 -16.05 26.22
N ARG A 25 -2.26 -16.61 26.87
CA ARG A 25 -3.41 -15.85 27.37
C ARG A 25 -2.98 -14.85 28.43
N LYS A 26 -2.12 -15.24 29.36
CA LYS A 26 -1.58 -14.37 30.41
C LYS A 26 -0.70 -13.24 29.84
N VAL A 27 0.05 -13.49 28.79
CA VAL A 27 0.81 -12.48 28.06
C VAL A 27 -0.13 -11.50 27.37
N LEU A 28 -1.20 -11.99 26.73
CA LEU A 28 -2.22 -11.14 26.10
C LEU A 28 -3.00 -10.29 27.11
N GLU A 29 -3.35 -10.85 28.27
CA GLU A 29 -4.06 -10.12 29.34
C GLU A 29 -3.19 -9.06 30.01
N ASN A 30 -1.87 -9.27 30.09
CA ASN A 30 -0.89 -8.34 30.65
C ASN A 30 -0.22 -7.46 29.59
N SER A 31 -0.48 -7.69 28.33
CA SER A 31 -0.05 -6.76 27.29
C SER A 31 -0.73 -5.42 27.57
N PRO A 32 0.03 -4.30 27.58
CA PRO A 32 -0.60 -2.99 27.69
C PRO A 32 -1.69 -2.96 26.64
N LYS A 33 -2.95 -2.73 27.07
CA LYS A 33 -4.02 -2.45 26.10
C LYS A 33 -3.46 -1.39 25.20
N VAL A 34 -3.24 -1.74 23.94
CA VAL A 34 -2.89 -0.76 22.93
C VAL A 34 -4.00 0.26 23.03
N VAL A 35 -3.70 1.39 23.68
CA VAL A 35 -4.53 2.57 23.56
C VAL A 35 -4.62 2.70 22.05
N GLU A 36 -5.82 2.67 21.50
CA GLU A 36 -6.05 3.05 20.10
C GLU A 36 -5.59 4.52 20.00
N THR A 37 -4.28 4.71 19.96
CA THR A 37 -3.68 5.89 19.40
C THR A 37 -4.16 5.82 17.97
N GLY A 38 -4.92 6.82 17.54
CA GLY A 38 -5.62 6.82 16.28
C GLY A 38 -4.69 6.61 15.08
N PHE A 39 -4.23 5.36 14.96
CA PHE A 39 -3.37 4.92 13.89
C PHE A 39 -4.14 5.01 12.59
N VAL A 40 -3.77 5.98 11.76
CA VAL A 40 -4.34 6.13 10.42
C VAL A 40 -3.55 5.23 9.47
N LYS A 41 -4.20 4.24 8.87
CA LYS A 41 -3.60 3.40 7.84
C LYS A 41 -3.33 4.20 6.57
N GLY A 42 -2.21 3.94 5.93
CA GLY A 42 -1.78 4.67 4.73
C GLY A 42 -2.80 4.61 3.59
N LEU A 43 -3.41 3.44 3.34
CA LEU A 43 -4.47 3.32 2.34
C LEU A 43 -5.72 4.14 2.69
N ASP A 44 -6.10 4.22 3.96
CA ASP A 44 -7.27 4.99 4.38
C ASP A 44 -6.99 6.50 4.27
N LEU A 45 -5.78 6.94 4.65
CA LEU A 45 -5.32 8.31 4.44
C LEU A 45 -5.34 8.70 2.96
N CYS A 46 -4.79 7.85 2.10
CA CYS A 46 -4.73 8.09 0.66
C CYS A 46 -6.13 8.10 0.03
N ARG A 47 -7.02 7.19 0.46
CA ARG A 47 -8.42 7.17 0.02
C ARG A 47 -9.17 8.42 0.43
N ALA A 48 -9.02 8.88 1.68
CA ALA A 48 -9.63 10.11 2.15
C ALA A 48 -9.10 11.32 1.36
N TYR A 49 -7.79 11.41 1.18
CA TYR A 49 -7.17 12.47 0.39
C TYR A 49 -7.67 12.49 -1.06
N PHE A 50 -7.76 11.34 -1.70
CA PHE A 50 -8.32 11.26 -3.04
C PHE A 50 -9.78 11.75 -3.08
N ASN A 51 -10.63 11.25 -2.21
CA ASN A 51 -12.06 11.55 -2.21
C ASN A 51 -12.36 13.00 -1.83
N GLU A 52 -11.65 13.56 -0.86
CA GLU A 52 -11.95 14.89 -0.32
C GLU A 52 -11.24 16.01 -1.08
N VAL A 53 -10.09 15.73 -1.68
CA VAL A 53 -9.22 16.75 -2.28
C VAL A 53 -9.13 16.60 -3.79
N CYS A 54 -8.82 15.39 -4.29
CA CYS A 54 -8.58 15.18 -5.70
C CYS A 54 -9.87 15.01 -6.50
N TYR A 55 -10.76 14.13 -6.06
CA TYR A 55 -11.97 13.78 -6.81
C TYR A 55 -12.87 15.00 -7.15
N PRO A 56 -13.10 15.95 -6.23
CA PRO A 56 -13.87 17.16 -6.56
C PRO A 56 -13.23 18.04 -7.64
N LEU A 57 -11.90 18.06 -7.72
CA LEU A 57 -11.18 18.73 -8.80
C LEU A 57 -11.40 18.02 -10.13
N LEU A 58 -11.24 16.69 -10.13
CA LEU A 58 -11.44 15.88 -11.33
C LEU A 58 -12.87 15.97 -11.84
N GLU A 59 -13.86 15.89 -10.95
CA GLU A 59 -15.27 16.02 -11.29
C GLU A 59 -15.60 17.38 -11.92
N ARG A 60 -15.03 18.45 -11.40
CA ARG A 60 -15.26 19.81 -11.92
C ARG A 60 -14.57 20.05 -13.26
N GLU A 61 -13.35 19.58 -13.44
CA GLU A 61 -12.48 19.97 -14.57
C GLU A 61 -12.31 18.90 -15.65
N PHE A 62 -12.61 17.66 -15.32
CA PHE A 62 -12.40 16.49 -16.18
C PHE A 62 -13.64 15.57 -16.26
N ALA A 63 -14.84 16.08 -15.94
CA ALA A 63 -16.06 15.27 -15.84
C ALA A 63 -16.27 14.32 -17.04
N ASN A 64 -16.09 14.83 -18.25
CA ASN A 64 -16.28 14.04 -19.48
C ASN A 64 -15.18 12.98 -19.70
N PHE A 65 -14.07 13.10 -18.98
CA PHE A 65 -12.94 12.19 -19.10
C PHE A 65 -12.84 11.20 -17.91
N LEU A 66 -13.53 11.46 -16.80
CA LEU A 66 -13.55 10.58 -15.62
C LEU A 66 -13.80 9.09 -15.95
N PRO A 67 -14.74 8.72 -16.84
CA PRO A 67 -14.98 7.31 -17.16
C PRO A 67 -13.80 6.58 -17.79
N ARG A 68 -12.77 7.31 -18.23
CA ARG A 68 -11.54 6.76 -18.82
C ARG A 68 -10.36 6.80 -17.87
N MET A 69 -10.55 7.23 -16.63
CA MET A 69 -9.50 7.27 -15.60
C MET A 69 -9.68 6.14 -14.60
N ALA A 70 -8.57 5.66 -14.08
CA ALA A 70 -8.54 4.88 -12.86
C ALA A 70 -7.66 5.58 -11.83
N ALA A 71 -8.00 5.46 -10.56
CA ALA A 71 -7.19 5.99 -9.47
C ALA A 71 -6.93 4.90 -8.43
N GLY A 72 -5.75 4.89 -7.88
CA GLY A 72 -5.38 3.92 -6.85
C GLY A 72 -4.05 4.26 -6.18
N LEU A 73 -3.74 3.53 -5.12
CA LEU A 73 -2.40 3.43 -4.57
C LEU A 73 -1.95 1.97 -4.77
N ILE A 74 -1.04 1.78 -5.70
CA ILE A 74 -0.58 0.45 -6.11
C ILE A 74 0.95 0.48 -6.12
N GLY A 75 1.58 -0.58 -5.65
CA GLY A 75 3.04 -0.72 -5.68
C GLY A 75 3.61 -1.42 -4.45
N GLU A 76 4.84 -1.07 -4.12
CA GLU A 76 5.71 -1.75 -3.16
C GLU A 76 5.69 -1.07 -1.79
N GLY A 77 4.59 -0.59 -1.30
CA GLY A 77 4.49 -0.03 0.04
C GLY A 77 3.86 -1.01 1.01
N SER A 78 4.26 -0.99 2.29
CA SER A 78 3.62 -1.77 3.34
C SER A 78 2.12 -1.50 3.41
N GLU A 79 1.71 -0.27 3.17
CA GLU A 79 0.32 0.15 3.11
C GLU A 79 -0.45 -0.51 1.96
N CYS A 80 0.20 -0.76 0.81
CA CYS A 80 -0.45 -1.45 -0.33
C CYS A 80 -0.80 -2.91 0.00
N TYR A 81 -0.06 -3.51 0.92
CA TYR A 81 -0.25 -4.89 1.38
C TYR A 81 -1.00 -4.99 2.71
N GLY A 82 -1.34 -3.87 3.33
CA GLY A 82 -2.03 -3.82 4.61
C GLY A 82 -1.17 -4.18 5.83
N PHE A 83 0.16 -4.11 5.69
CA PHE A 83 1.14 -4.39 6.74
C PHE A 83 1.73 -3.13 7.36
N ASP A 84 1.15 -1.97 7.07
CA ASP A 84 1.59 -0.71 7.65
C ASP A 84 1.28 -0.63 9.15
N ASP A 85 2.29 -0.20 9.89
CA ASP A 85 2.27 0.03 11.33
C ASP A 85 2.95 1.38 11.68
N GLU A 86 3.15 1.65 12.96
CA GLU A 86 3.79 2.90 13.40
C GLU A 86 5.26 3.01 12.95
N ILE A 87 5.94 1.88 12.77
CA ILE A 87 7.36 1.82 12.39
C ILE A 87 7.51 2.04 10.88
N SER A 88 6.61 1.48 10.08
CA SER A 88 6.67 1.58 8.62
C SER A 88 6.38 2.98 8.06
N ARG A 89 6.07 3.95 8.93
CA ARG A 89 5.82 5.36 8.56
C ARG A 89 7.07 6.21 8.38
N ASP A 90 8.22 5.67 8.66
CA ASP A 90 9.50 6.40 8.56
C ASP A 90 9.89 6.69 7.10
N HIS A 91 9.34 5.92 6.15
CA HIS A 91 9.61 6.06 4.72
C HIS A 91 8.31 6.12 3.91
N ASP A 92 8.31 6.92 2.88
CA ASP A 92 7.29 6.94 1.82
C ASP A 92 5.83 7.03 2.32
N PHE A 93 5.60 7.52 3.54
CA PHE A 93 4.27 7.69 4.11
C PHE A 93 3.74 9.10 3.84
N GLY A 94 2.47 9.19 3.51
CA GLY A 94 1.78 10.46 3.29
C GLY A 94 0.63 10.35 2.29
N PRO A 95 -0.21 11.40 2.20
CA PRO A 95 -1.33 11.43 1.27
C PRO A 95 -0.83 11.38 -0.16
N SER A 96 -1.27 10.36 -0.90
CA SER A 96 -0.84 10.11 -2.28
C SER A 96 -1.84 9.25 -3.04
N PHE A 97 -1.74 9.25 -4.34
CA PHE A 97 -2.47 8.39 -5.26
C PHE A 97 -1.83 8.43 -6.65
N GLN A 98 -2.19 7.48 -7.48
CA GLN A 98 -1.81 7.38 -8.87
C GLN A 98 -3.06 7.51 -9.73
N ILE A 99 -2.96 8.25 -10.83
CA ILE A 99 -3.98 8.30 -11.88
C ILE A 99 -3.49 7.53 -13.08
N TYR A 100 -4.31 6.64 -13.58
CA TYR A 100 -4.04 5.85 -14.76
C TYR A 100 -5.00 6.23 -15.88
N ILE A 101 -4.46 6.52 -17.05
CA ILE A 101 -5.21 6.86 -18.25
C ILE A 101 -4.71 6.04 -19.43
N PRO A 102 -5.54 5.80 -20.48
CA PRO A 102 -5.09 5.18 -21.71
C PRO A 102 -3.94 5.96 -22.35
N LYS A 103 -2.98 5.26 -22.96
CA LYS A 103 -1.82 5.88 -23.60
C LYS A 103 -2.22 6.87 -24.69
N GLU A 104 -3.27 6.56 -25.42
CA GLU A 104 -3.82 7.43 -26.47
C GLU A 104 -4.31 8.77 -25.96
N ASP A 105 -4.71 8.85 -24.69
CA ASP A 105 -5.22 10.05 -24.04
C ASP A 105 -4.13 10.90 -23.39
N MET A 106 -2.92 10.33 -23.21
CA MET A 106 -1.80 11.03 -22.57
C MET A 106 -1.42 12.34 -23.26
N PRO A 107 -1.34 12.43 -24.62
CA PRO A 107 -1.02 13.69 -25.30
C PRO A 107 -2.04 14.79 -25.07
N VAL A 108 -3.30 14.44 -24.83
CA VAL A 108 -4.40 15.41 -24.67
C VAL A 108 -4.58 15.83 -23.20
N TYR A 109 -4.54 14.86 -22.29
CA TYR A 109 -4.92 15.08 -20.89
C TYR A 109 -3.76 14.99 -19.91
N GLY A 110 -2.67 14.31 -20.26
CA GLY A 110 -1.59 13.97 -19.34
C GLY A 110 -0.96 15.19 -18.68
N GLU A 111 -0.48 16.16 -19.46
CA GLU A 111 0.17 17.35 -18.91
C GLU A 111 -0.80 18.24 -18.14
N ARG A 112 -2.03 18.35 -18.60
CA ARG A 112 -3.06 19.12 -17.88
C ARG A 112 -3.40 18.49 -16.54
N LEU A 113 -3.54 17.15 -16.48
CA LEU A 113 -3.73 16.40 -15.23
C LEU A 113 -2.55 16.63 -14.28
N LYS A 114 -1.32 16.38 -14.74
CA LYS A 114 -0.11 16.59 -13.92
C LYS A 114 -0.06 18.00 -13.33
N HIS A 115 -0.30 19.00 -14.16
CA HIS A 115 -0.31 20.39 -13.72
C HIS A 115 -1.37 20.64 -12.65
N ARG A 116 -2.58 20.14 -12.84
CA ARG A 116 -3.67 20.32 -11.86
C ARG A 116 -3.43 19.57 -10.57
N LEU A 117 -2.94 18.32 -10.64
CA LEU A 117 -2.59 17.54 -9.46
C LEU A 117 -1.46 18.19 -8.64
N ALA A 118 -0.51 18.83 -9.31
CA ALA A 118 0.58 19.57 -8.63
C ALA A 118 0.08 20.77 -7.80
N THR A 119 -1.13 21.27 -8.06
CA THR A 119 -1.75 22.37 -7.29
C THR A 119 -2.50 21.91 -6.06
N LEU A 120 -2.68 20.60 -5.85
CA LEU A 120 -3.36 20.07 -4.69
C LEU A 120 -2.56 20.33 -3.40
N PRO A 121 -3.23 20.45 -2.25
CA PRO A 121 -2.58 20.58 -0.96
C PRO A 121 -1.59 19.43 -0.72
N LYS A 122 -0.38 19.76 -0.35
CA LYS A 122 0.67 18.77 -0.05
C LYS A 122 0.58 18.20 1.37
N THR A 123 -0.29 18.78 2.20
CA THR A 123 -0.54 18.33 3.57
C THR A 123 -2.01 17.98 3.71
N PHE A 124 -2.31 16.89 4.39
CA PHE A 124 -3.67 16.44 4.63
C PHE A 124 -3.76 15.72 5.97
N GLN A 125 -4.74 16.08 6.79
CA GLN A 125 -4.96 15.52 8.14
C GLN A 125 -3.69 15.50 9.03
N GLY A 126 -2.84 16.55 8.90
CA GLY A 126 -1.61 16.65 9.67
C GLY A 126 -0.41 15.89 9.08
N PHE A 127 -0.60 15.13 8.02
CA PHE A 127 0.49 14.43 7.32
C PHE A 127 1.02 15.27 6.16
N GLY A 128 2.36 15.30 6.02
CA GLY A 128 3.05 15.96 4.91
C GLY A 128 2.93 15.15 3.59
N ALA A 129 3.38 15.78 2.50
CA ALA A 129 3.47 15.08 1.23
C ALA A 129 4.32 13.81 1.36
N ARG A 130 3.92 12.76 0.66
CA ARG A 130 4.73 11.57 0.49
C ARG A 130 6.06 11.96 -0.15
N VAL A 131 7.15 11.59 0.50
CA VAL A 131 8.51 11.73 -0.05
C VAL A 131 8.85 10.40 -0.70
N GLU A 132 9.01 10.41 -2.03
CA GLU A 132 9.44 9.21 -2.73
C GLU A 132 10.90 8.92 -2.42
N SER A 133 11.20 7.69 -2.02
CA SER A 133 12.57 7.20 -1.90
C SER A 133 13.20 7.07 -3.30
N GLN A 134 14.53 7.01 -3.36
CA GLN A 134 15.25 6.79 -4.62
C GLN A 134 14.87 5.50 -5.37
N TYR A 135 14.14 4.60 -4.72
CA TYR A 135 13.61 3.36 -5.28
C TYR A 135 12.13 3.46 -5.67
N GLY A 136 11.50 4.60 -5.44
CA GLY A 136 10.06 4.80 -5.54
C GLY A 136 9.55 5.39 -6.85
N ASP A 137 10.34 5.41 -7.90
CA ASP A 137 9.95 5.96 -9.20
C ASP A 137 8.60 5.43 -9.68
N GLY A 138 7.67 6.35 -9.90
CA GLY A 138 6.34 6.04 -10.42
C GLY A 138 5.29 5.69 -9.36
N ARG A 139 5.50 6.06 -8.07
CA ARG A 139 4.51 5.84 -7.00
C ARG A 139 3.46 6.93 -6.90
N VAL A 140 3.73 8.12 -7.42
CA VAL A 140 2.79 9.25 -7.42
C VAL A 140 2.78 9.91 -8.78
N GLY A 141 1.60 10.20 -9.31
CA GLY A 141 1.51 10.92 -10.58
C GLY A 141 0.44 10.42 -11.54
N VAL A 142 0.64 10.77 -12.82
CA VAL A 142 -0.22 10.34 -13.94
C VAL A 142 0.56 9.37 -14.81
N PHE A 143 0.01 8.19 -14.99
CA PHE A 143 0.63 7.06 -15.70
C PHE A 143 -0.26 6.54 -16.81
N THR A 144 0.31 5.82 -17.75
CA THR A 144 -0.50 5.08 -18.71
C THR A 144 -0.85 3.69 -18.20
N ILE A 145 -2.03 3.22 -18.54
CA ILE A 145 -2.47 1.84 -18.23
C ILE A 145 -1.50 0.83 -18.87
N GLU A 146 -1.07 1.10 -20.07
CA GLU A 146 -0.17 0.24 -20.84
C GLU A 146 1.23 0.13 -20.18
N ASP A 147 1.79 1.26 -19.72
CA ASP A 147 3.10 1.25 -19.05
C ASP A 147 3.02 0.52 -17.71
N PHE A 148 1.89 0.64 -17.00
CA PHE A 148 1.66 -0.13 -15.78
C PHE A 148 1.72 -1.64 -16.06
N TYR A 149 0.92 -2.13 -17.00
CA TYR A 149 0.94 -3.56 -17.32
C TYR A 149 2.29 -4.03 -17.86
N ARG A 150 2.93 -3.24 -18.71
CA ARG A 150 4.26 -3.59 -19.26
C ARG A 150 5.30 -3.78 -18.14
N LYS A 151 5.23 -2.99 -17.07
CA LYS A 151 6.15 -3.11 -15.93
C LYS A 151 6.06 -4.49 -15.26
N PHE A 152 4.88 -5.10 -15.21
CA PHE A 152 4.64 -6.33 -14.44
C PHE A 152 4.47 -7.59 -15.31
N THR A 153 4.01 -7.45 -16.54
CA THR A 153 3.59 -8.59 -17.35
C THR A 153 4.27 -8.66 -18.71
N ALA A 154 5.13 -7.69 -19.04
CA ALA A 154 5.71 -7.50 -20.38
C ALA A 154 4.67 -7.34 -21.52
N ALA A 155 3.37 -7.28 -21.20
CA ALA A 155 2.30 -7.04 -22.17
C ALA A 155 1.94 -5.54 -22.23
N GLU A 156 1.51 -5.08 -23.41
CA GLU A 156 0.96 -3.73 -23.57
C GLU A 156 -0.55 -3.76 -23.33
N GLY A 157 -0.96 -3.55 -22.09
CA GLY A 157 -2.36 -3.54 -21.68
C GLY A 157 -2.73 -4.72 -20.79
N VAL A 158 -4.04 -4.90 -20.59
CA VAL A 158 -4.56 -5.99 -19.75
C VAL A 158 -4.17 -7.33 -20.33
N PRO A 159 -3.48 -8.21 -19.56
CA PRO A 159 -3.15 -9.54 -20.03
C PRO A 159 -4.39 -10.34 -20.40
N ASP A 160 -4.44 -10.84 -21.62
CA ASP A 160 -5.57 -11.60 -22.18
C ASP A 160 -5.31 -13.10 -22.26
N THR A 161 -4.07 -13.53 -22.01
CA THR A 161 -3.66 -14.93 -22.03
C THR A 161 -2.94 -15.32 -20.75
N LEU A 162 -2.97 -16.64 -20.42
CA LEU A 162 -2.24 -17.17 -19.25
C LEU A 162 -0.72 -16.93 -19.34
N SER A 163 -0.16 -16.86 -20.56
CA SER A 163 1.26 -16.58 -20.76
C SER A 163 1.64 -15.16 -20.37
N HIS A 164 0.71 -14.21 -20.49
CA HIS A 164 0.94 -12.82 -20.10
C HIS A 164 0.87 -12.60 -18.57
N TRP A 165 0.31 -13.57 -17.84
CA TRP A 165 0.23 -13.54 -16.37
C TRP A 165 1.37 -14.31 -15.67
N ARG A 166 2.28 -14.88 -16.40
CA ARG A 166 3.42 -15.67 -15.91
C ARG A 166 4.75 -14.96 -16.14
#